data_0eca88315f793be48f5766a7beee2ef1
#
_entry.id   0eca88315f793be48f5766a7beee2ef1
#
_cell.length_a   1.000
_cell.length_b   1.000
_cell.length_c   1.000
_cell.angle_alpha   90.00
_cell.angle_beta   90.00
_cell.angle_gamma   90.00
#
_symmetry.space_group_name_H-M   'P 1'
#
loop_
_entity.id
_entity.type
_entity.pdbx_description
1 polymer ?
#
loop_
_entity_poly.entity_id
_entity_poly.type
_entity_poly.pdbx_seq_one_letter_code
_entity_poly.pdbx_strand_id
1 'polypeptide(L)'
;SKEQMELCAKLADEKAAQLKRHSFFVSCAFIACLLAALFFTRTVSFKQCLASINSSSGNYEKAWQNYQNIYNRTNSKDAFEKYIEYRYKSAEKALKAGDKDTAYRNYKAIAKEDYKDSQAKFVTLEKEHIKNTAIGKKISFAYMDWRVLDKQDGKVLLLKDNSLGSTPFDETGKNVTWKSSSVRKWLNGDFLNDNFFKAEQNAIL
;
A
#
# COMPACT_ATOMS: atom_id res chain seq x y z
N SER A 1 -21.44 -32.42 68.00
CA SER A 1 -22.54 -33.34 67.76
C SER A 1 -22.70 -33.54 66.23
N LYS A 2 -23.37 -34.62 65.82
CA LYS A 2 -23.55 -34.97 64.39
C LYS A 2 -24.26 -33.84 63.60
N GLU A 3 -25.19 -33.19 64.20
CA GLU A 3 -25.94 -32.04 63.66
C GLU A 3 -25.07 -30.81 63.36
N GLN A 4 -24.07 -30.54 64.20
CA GLN A 4 -23.12 -29.45 63.97
C GLN A 4 -22.19 -29.72 62.80
N MET A 5 -21.80 -30.94 62.58
CA MET A 5 -20.99 -31.32 61.41
C MET A 5 -21.78 -31.22 60.10
N GLU A 6 -23.07 -31.63 60.08
CA GLU A 6 -23.93 -31.46 58.91
C GLU A 6 -24.19 -30.02 58.54
N LEU A 7 -24.37 -29.18 59.57
CA LEU A 7 -24.53 -27.72 59.35
C LEU A 7 -23.25 -27.06 58.80
N CYS A 8 -22.09 -27.46 59.35
CA CYS A 8 -20.80 -27.00 58.81
C CYS A 8 -20.55 -27.42 57.36
N ALA A 9 -20.93 -28.65 57.00
CA ALA A 9 -20.82 -29.15 55.63
C ALA A 9 -21.72 -28.36 54.66
N LYS A 10 -23.00 -28.11 55.03
CA LYS A 10 -23.91 -27.28 54.22
C LYS A 10 -23.39 -25.86 54.00
N LEU A 11 -22.90 -25.20 55.06
CA LEU A 11 -22.32 -23.87 54.95
C LEU A 11 -21.06 -23.81 54.08
N ALA A 12 -20.25 -24.87 54.12
CA ALA A 12 -19.07 -25.01 53.25
C ALA A 12 -19.47 -25.18 51.77
N ASP A 13 -20.48 -25.98 51.47
CA ASP A 13 -21.00 -26.16 50.13
C ASP A 13 -21.65 -24.91 49.57
N GLU A 14 -22.42 -24.19 50.39
CA GLU A 14 -23.00 -22.89 49.97
C GLU A 14 -21.93 -21.85 49.67
N LYS A 15 -20.89 -21.75 50.51
CA LYS A 15 -19.74 -20.85 50.23
C LYS A 15 -18.97 -21.26 48.98
N ALA A 16 -18.75 -22.54 48.78
CA ALA A 16 -18.11 -23.05 47.58
C ALA A 16 -18.92 -22.75 46.30
N ALA A 17 -20.26 -22.86 46.37
CA ALA A 17 -21.14 -22.51 45.26
C ALA A 17 -21.16 -21.00 44.99
N GLN A 18 -21.16 -20.17 46.05
CA GLN A 18 -21.03 -18.72 45.90
C GLN A 18 -19.70 -18.32 45.26
N LEU A 19 -18.57 -18.90 45.66
CA LEU A 19 -17.25 -18.64 45.11
C LEU A 19 -17.19 -19.04 43.61
N LYS A 20 -17.76 -20.18 43.26
CA LYS A 20 -17.85 -20.60 41.85
C LYS A 20 -18.69 -19.65 40.99
N ARG A 21 -19.85 -19.20 41.50
CA ARG A 21 -20.68 -18.18 40.84
C ARG A 21 -19.92 -16.87 40.67
N HIS A 22 -19.28 -16.38 41.71
CA HIS A 22 -18.50 -15.13 41.65
C HIS A 22 -17.34 -15.25 40.63
N SER A 23 -16.60 -16.32 40.67
CA SER A 23 -15.52 -16.60 39.68
C SER A 23 -16.07 -16.63 38.27
N PHE A 24 -17.22 -17.27 38.04
CA PHE A 24 -17.88 -17.31 36.73
C PHE A 24 -18.27 -15.92 36.24
N PHE A 25 -18.89 -15.08 37.08
CA PHE A 25 -19.28 -13.73 36.72
C PHE A 25 -18.05 -12.85 36.40
N VAL A 26 -16.98 -12.95 37.19
CA VAL A 26 -15.72 -12.24 36.94
C VAL A 26 -15.12 -12.64 35.60
N SER A 27 -15.12 -13.94 35.30
CA SER A 27 -14.62 -14.45 34.01
C SER A 27 -15.46 -13.97 32.82
N CYS A 28 -16.79 -13.98 32.95
CA CYS A 28 -17.69 -13.47 31.91
C CYS A 28 -17.50 -11.94 31.69
N ALA A 29 -17.36 -11.18 32.79
CA ALA A 29 -17.10 -9.74 32.70
C ALA A 29 -15.77 -9.45 32.01
N PHE A 30 -14.71 -10.21 32.33
CA PHE A 30 -13.41 -10.09 31.68
C PHE A 30 -13.47 -10.40 30.18
N ILE A 31 -14.16 -11.49 29.80
CA ILE A 31 -14.37 -11.84 28.39
C ILE A 31 -15.17 -10.74 27.67
N ALA A 32 -16.23 -10.21 28.29
CA ALA A 32 -17.03 -9.12 27.72
C ALA A 32 -16.18 -7.86 27.51
N CYS A 33 -15.33 -7.50 28.47
CA CYS A 33 -14.39 -6.37 28.35
C CYS A 33 -13.38 -6.60 27.23
N LEU A 34 -12.84 -7.81 27.08
CA LEU A 34 -11.94 -8.14 25.96
C LEU A 34 -12.65 -8.03 24.61
N LEU A 35 -13.87 -8.55 24.48
CA LEU A 35 -14.66 -8.44 23.25
C LEU A 35 -15.00 -6.97 22.94
N ALA A 36 -15.37 -6.19 23.92
CA ALA A 36 -15.62 -4.74 23.77
C ALA A 36 -14.35 -4.00 23.33
N ALA A 37 -13.20 -4.31 23.93
CA ALA A 37 -11.91 -3.73 23.52
C ALA A 37 -11.55 -4.11 22.09
N LEU A 38 -11.72 -5.38 21.69
CA LEU A 38 -11.51 -5.84 20.30
C LEU A 38 -12.46 -5.17 19.32
N PHE A 39 -13.73 -4.97 19.70
CA PHE A 39 -14.69 -4.23 18.89
C PHE A 39 -14.28 -2.77 18.72
N PHE A 40 -13.92 -2.11 19.84
CA PHE A 40 -13.51 -0.71 19.84
C PHE A 40 -12.26 -0.47 18.97
N THR A 41 -11.25 -1.36 19.06
CA THR A 41 -10.03 -1.23 18.23
C THR A 41 -10.30 -1.38 16.73
N ARG A 42 -11.45 -1.94 16.35
CA ARG A 42 -11.89 -2.05 14.96
C ARG A 42 -12.74 -0.87 14.48
N THR A 43 -13.13 0.05 15.36
CA THR A 43 -13.94 1.19 14.96
C THR A 43 -13.15 2.21 14.14
N VAL A 44 -13.86 2.93 13.26
CA VAL A 44 -13.28 4.02 12.46
C VAL A 44 -12.72 5.12 13.35
N SER A 45 -13.49 5.51 14.40
CA SER A 45 -13.09 6.56 15.35
C SER A 45 -11.79 6.24 16.09
N PHE A 46 -11.61 4.98 16.51
CA PHE A 46 -10.35 4.56 17.14
C PHE A 46 -9.17 4.66 16.16
N LYS A 47 -9.36 4.24 14.90
CA LYS A 47 -8.32 4.34 13.87
C LYS A 47 -7.98 5.78 13.52
N GLN A 48 -8.97 6.68 13.51
CA GLN A 48 -8.73 8.13 13.33
C GLN A 48 -7.90 8.70 14.50
N CYS A 49 -8.21 8.34 15.72
CA CYS A 49 -7.43 8.73 16.91
C CYS A 49 -5.98 8.22 16.79
N LEU A 50 -5.78 6.95 16.48
CA LEU A 50 -4.44 6.39 16.28
C LEU A 50 -3.68 7.06 15.13
N ALA A 51 -4.36 7.36 14.02
CA ALA A 51 -3.76 8.06 12.89
C ALA A 51 -3.29 9.46 13.28
N SER A 52 -4.09 10.19 14.06
CA SER A 52 -3.73 11.51 14.59
C SER A 52 -2.53 11.44 15.54
N ILE A 53 -2.50 10.50 16.47
CA ILE A 53 -1.37 10.29 17.38
C ILE A 53 -0.09 9.93 16.59
N ASN A 54 -0.18 9.00 15.64
CA ASN A 54 0.95 8.59 14.83
C ASN A 54 1.48 9.74 13.96
N SER A 55 0.60 10.56 13.40
CA SER A 55 1.02 11.73 12.60
C SER A 55 1.73 12.77 13.45
N SER A 56 1.23 13.07 14.65
CA SER A 56 1.81 14.02 15.58
C SER A 56 3.18 13.56 16.11
N SER A 57 3.38 12.25 16.27
CA SER A 57 4.66 11.66 16.68
C SER A 57 5.64 11.46 15.51
N GLY A 58 5.28 11.86 14.29
CA GLY A 58 6.11 11.67 13.09
C GLY A 58 6.17 10.23 12.59
N ASN A 59 5.30 9.35 13.08
CA ASN A 59 5.18 7.97 12.58
C ASN A 59 4.21 7.94 11.38
N TYR A 60 4.64 8.55 10.27
CA TYR A 60 3.81 8.72 9.08
C TYR A 60 3.42 7.41 8.42
N GLU A 61 4.22 6.36 8.59
CA GLU A 61 3.89 5.04 8.05
C GLU A 61 2.64 4.46 8.71
N LYS A 62 2.58 4.43 10.02
CA LYS A 62 1.38 3.99 10.74
C LYS A 62 0.20 4.93 10.51
N ALA A 63 0.45 6.22 10.35
CA ALA A 63 -0.60 7.19 10.07
C ALA A 63 -1.30 6.88 8.73
N TRP A 64 -0.56 6.76 7.61
CA TRP A 64 -1.17 6.49 6.32
C TRP A 64 -1.84 5.11 6.26
N GLN A 65 -1.29 4.07 6.92
CA GLN A 65 -1.92 2.75 7.01
C GLN A 65 -3.29 2.80 7.68
N ASN A 66 -3.42 3.58 8.76
CA ASN A 66 -4.71 3.78 9.43
C ASN A 66 -5.69 4.53 8.53
N TYR A 67 -5.29 5.61 7.84
CA TYR A 67 -6.16 6.34 6.91
C TYR A 67 -6.56 5.51 5.70
N GLN A 68 -5.66 4.68 5.14
CA GLN A 68 -6.00 3.73 4.08
C GLN A 68 -7.08 2.73 4.55
N ASN A 69 -6.95 2.22 5.79
CA ASN A 69 -7.93 1.32 6.36
C ASN A 69 -9.30 1.99 6.58
N ILE A 70 -9.30 3.28 6.99
CA ILE A 70 -10.53 4.07 7.11
C ILE A 70 -11.15 4.27 5.73
N TYR A 71 -10.37 4.68 4.73
CA TYR A 71 -10.83 4.86 3.36
C TYR A 71 -11.45 3.59 2.79
N ASN A 72 -10.78 2.46 2.91
CA ASN A 72 -11.27 1.17 2.42
C ASN A 72 -12.61 0.73 3.05
N ARG A 73 -12.95 1.25 4.23
CA ARG A 73 -14.19 0.93 4.95
C ARG A 73 -15.31 1.93 4.71
N THR A 74 -14.98 3.17 4.48
CA THR A 74 -15.94 4.27 4.49
C THR A 74 -16.08 4.97 3.15
N ASN A 75 -15.13 4.73 2.23
CA ASN A 75 -14.96 5.48 0.98
C ASN A 75 -14.89 7.01 1.21
N SER A 76 -14.40 7.44 2.37
CA SER A 76 -14.32 8.84 2.76
C SER A 76 -13.23 9.56 1.98
N LYS A 77 -13.59 10.64 1.28
CA LYS A 77 -12.64 11.50 0.56
C LYS A 77 -11.57 12.10 1.49
N ASP A 78 -11.97 12.57 2.67
CA ASP A 78 -11.01 13.09 3.67
C ASP A 78 -9.99 12.03 4.09
N ALA A 79 -10.43 10.80 4.31
CA ALA A 79 -9.52 9.71 4.65
C ALA A 79 -8.55 9.39 3.50
N PHE A 80 -8.99 9.49 2.26
CA PHE A 80 -8.15 9.31 1.08
C PHE A 80 -7.11 10.43 0.95
N GLU A 81 -7.51 11.69 1.11
CA GLU A 81 -6.61 12.84 1.08
C GLU A 81 -5.54 12.73 2.18
N LYS A 82 -5.93 12.33 3.39
CA LYS A 82 -5.00 12.09 4.50
C LYS A 82 -4.06 10.90 4.24
N TYR A 83 -4.57 9.83 3.64
CA TYR A 83 -3.74 8.69 3.21
C TYR A 83 -2.63 9.16 2.26
N ILE A 84 -2.96 9.94 1.23
CA ILE A 84 -2.00 10.50 0.27
C ILE A 84 -0.99 11.41 0.98
N GLU A 85 -1.47 12.35 1.80
CA GLU A 85 -0.63 13.29 2.53
C GLU A 85 0.42 12.59 3.40
N TYR A 86 -0.02 11.61 4.21
CA TYR A 86 0.91 10.94 5.13
C TYR A 86 1.79 9.91 4.43
N ARG A 87 1.33 9.35 3.32
CA ARG A 87 2.17 8.50 2.49
C ARG A 87 3.30 9.30 1.82
N TYR A 88 3.00 10.51 1.36
CA TYR A 88 4.01 11.45 0.88
C TYR A 88 5.01 11.80 2.00
N LYS A 89 4.54 12.17 3.20
CA LYS A 89 5.42 12.48 4.34
C LYS A 89 6.29 11.29 4.75
N SER A 90 5.76 10.07 4.68
CA SER A 90 6.53 8.85 4.94
C SER A 90 7.64 8.66 3.91
N ALA A 91 7.34 8.90 2.63
CA ALA A 91 8.32 8.85 1.55
C ALA A 91 9.45 9.88 1.76
N GLU A 92 9.10 11.13 2.09
CA GLU A 92 10.07 12.19 2.39
C GLU A 92 11.00 11.82 3.56
N LYS A 93 10.42 11.28 4.63
CA LYS A 93 11.17 10.83 5.79
C LYS A 93 12.13 9.70 5.44
N ALA A 94 11.67 8.72 4.66
CA ALA A 94 12.49 7.60 4.19
C ALA A 94 13.63 8.09 3.29
N LEU A 95 13.35 9.00 2.36
CA LEU A 95 14.36 9.56 1.47
C LEU A 95 15.46 10.32 2.24
N LYS A 96 15.07 11.12 3.24
CA LYS A 96 16.02 11.80 4.13
C LYS A 96 16.87 10.84 4.97
N ALA A 97 16.35 9.67 5.29
CA ALA A 97 17.07 8.61 6.00
C ALA A 97 17.93 7.73 5.07
N GLY A 98 17.92 7.98 3.75
CA GLY A 98 18.62 7.15 2.76
C GLY A 98 17.91 5.87 2.37
N ASP A 99 16.71 5.60 2.90
CA ASP A 99 15.89 4.44 2.54
C ASP A 99 15.11 4.71 1.24
N LYS A 100 15.84 4.57 0.12
CA LYS A 100 15.29 4.80 -1.22
C LYS A 100 14.20 3.80 -1.60
N ASP A 101 14.27 2.56 -1.10
CA ASP A 101 13.29 1.52 -1.42
C ASP A 101 11.93 1.83 -0.79
N THR A 102 11.91 2.27 0.47
CA THR A 102 10.68 2.70 1.13
C THR A 102 10.14 3.99 0.49
N ALA A 103 11.01 4.95 0.15
CA ALA A 103 10.62 6.16 -0.55
C ALA A 103 10.00 5.84 -1.92
N TYR A 104 10.64 4.99 -2.72
CA TYR A 104 10.14 4.52 -4.02
C TYR A 104 8.73 3.90 -3.90
N ARG A 105 8.55 2.94 -2.98
CA ARG A 105 7.25 2.28 -2.79
C ARG A 105 6.14 3.27 -2.41
N ASN A 106 6.45 4.22 -1.55
CA ASN A 106 5.48 5.20 -1.10
C ASN A 106 5.13 6.23 -2.18
N TYR A 107 6.11 6.76 -2.91
CA TYR A 107 5.82 7.66 -4.04
C TYR A 107 5.09 6.94 -5.17
N LYS A 108 5.49 5.71 -5.54
CA LYS A 108 4.81 4.91 -6.54
C LYS A 108 3.31 4.76 -6.29
N ALA A 109 2.95 4.56 -5.03
CA ALA A 109 1.55 4.33 -4.65
C ALA A 109 0.66 5.57 -4.77
N ILE A 110 1.24 6.77 -4.82
CA ILE A 110 0.50 8.05 -4.93
C ILE A 110 0.88 8.84 -6.17
N ALA A 111 1.74 8.30 -7.06
CA ALA A 111 2.21 9.02 -8.24
C ALA A 111 1.07 9.37 -9.21
N LYS A 112 0.04 8.51 -9.29
CA LYS A 112 -1.14 8.74 -10.15
C LYS A 112 -2.06 9.85 -9.65
N GLU A 113 -1.96 10.19 -8.37
CA GLU A 113 -2.79 11.23 -7.74
C GLU A 113 -2.18 12.64 -7.94
N ASP A 114 -1.01 12.72 -8.56
CA ASP A 114 -0.28 13.95 -8.85
C ASP A 114 -0.14 14.88 -7.62
N TYR A 115 0.04 14.28 -6.44
CA TYR A 115 0.16 15.01 -5.18
C TYR A 115 1.55 15.63 -5.06
N LYS A 116 1.61 16.97 -5.12
CA LYS A 116 2.86 17.74 -5.09
C LYS A 116 3.81 17.26 -6.19
N ASP A 117 5.05 16.94 -5.82
CA ASP A 117 6.10 16.43 -6.69
C ASP A 117 6.28 14.90 -6.59
N SER A 118 5.30 14.17 -6.06
CA SER A 118 5.37 12.72 -5.84
C SER A 118 5.65 11.94 -7.12
N GLN A 119 5.05 12.36 -8.24
CA GLN A 119 5.26 11.74 -9.55
C GLN A 119 6.71 11.94 -10.02
N ALA A 120 7.25 13.15 -9.95
CA ALA A 120 8.61 13.45 -10.37
C ALA A 120 9.66 12.71 -9.52
N LYS A 121 9.43 12.64 -8.19
CA LYS A 121 10.29 11.89 -7.26
C LYS A 121 10.22 10.38 -7.50
N PHE A 122 9.02 9.86 -7.73
CA PHE A 122 8.84 8.46 -8.12
C PHE A 122 9.66 8.13 -9.37
N VAL A 123 9.49 8.89 -10.46
CA VAL A 123 10.20 8.67 -11.72
C VAL A 123 11.72 8.80 -11.55
N THR A 124 12.19 9.70 -10.70
CA THR A 124 13.63 9.84 -10.40
C THR A 124 14.19 8.58 -9.75
N LEU A 125 13.51 8.04 -8.74
CA LEU A 125 13.90 6.81 -8.06
C LEU A 125 13.76 5.58 -8.98
N GLU A 126 12.72 5.55 -9.81
CA GLU A 126 12.50 4.50 -10.80
C GLU A 126 13.65 4.43 -11.82
N LYS A 127 14.09 5.58 -12.35
CA LYS A 127 15.25 5.64 -13.25
C LYS A 127 16.53 5.12 -12.58
N GLU A 128 16.75 5.46 -11.33
CA GLU A 128 17.89 4.95 -10.57
C GLU A 128 17.81 3.42 -10.40
N HIS A 129 16.63 2.93 -10.05
CA HIS A 129 16.38 1.49 -9.91
C HIS A 129 16.61 0.74 -11.23
N ILE A 130 16.13 1.28 -12.36
CA ILE A 130 16.37 0.71 -13.70
C ILE A 130 17.87 0.65 -14.01
N LYS A 131 18.61 1.73 -13.77
CA LYS A 131 20.05 1.77 -14.01
C LYS A 131 20.82 0.75 -13.19
N ASN A 132 20.38 0.47 -11.96
CA ASN A 132 21.04 -0.47 -11.04
C ASN A 132 20.64 -1.94 -11.28
N THR A 133 19.53 -2.21 -11.98
CA THR A 133 19.06 -3.58 -12.24
C THR A 133 19.97 -4.28 -13.24
N ALA A 134 20.42 -5.49 -12.94
CA ALA A 134 21.32 -6.24 -13.81
C ALA A 134 20.66 -6.64 -15.15
N ILE A 135 21.49 -6.79 -16.20
CA ILE A 135 21.07 -7.30 -17.51
C ILE A 135 20.40 -8.68 -17.34
N GLY A 136 19.34 -8.95 -18.08
CA GLY A 136 18.52 -10.16 -18.01
C GLY A 136 17.47 -10.17 -16.91
N LYS A 137 17.51 -9.24 -15.96
CA LYS A 137 16.53 -9.16 -14.87
C LYS A 137 15.28 -8.40 -15.27
N LYS A 138 14.17 -8.75 -14.62
CA LYS A 138 12.88 -8.05 -14.75
C LYS A 138 12.85 -6.80 -13.88
N ILE A 139 12.15 -5.80 -14.39
CA ILE A 139 11.91 -4.53 -13.69
C ILE A 139 10.51 -4.01 -14.01
N SER A 140 9.91 -3.30 -13.07
CA SER A 140 8.70 -2.52 -13.32
C SER A 140 9.10 -1.13 -13.82
N PHE A 141 8.56 -0.73 -14.99
CA PHE A 141 8.64 0.65 -15.51
C PHE A 141 7.28 1.04 -16.08
N ALA A 142 6.79 2.23 -15.72
CA ALA A 142 5.44 2.69 -16.07
C ALA A 142 4.36 1.64 -15.70
N TYR A 143 4.47 1.03 -14.52
CA TYR A 143 3.56 -0.03 -14.01
C TYR A 143 3.47 -1.29 -14.89
N MET A 144 4.40 -1.47 -15.82
CA MET A 144 4.50 -2.64 -16.69
C MET A 144 5.80 -3.40 -16.41
N ASP A 145 5.80 -4.71 -16.72
CA ASP A 145 6.99 -5.56 -16.57
C ASP A 145 7.86 -5.50 -17.82
N TRP A 146 9.13 -5.23 -17.60
CA TRP A 146 10.16 -5.13 -18.63
C TRP A 146 11.34 -5.98 -18.25
N ARG A 147 12.14 -6.34 -19.25
CA ARG A 147 13.42 -7.03 -19.09
C ARG A 147 14.55 -6.11 -19.53
N VAL A 148 15.57 -5.98 -18.70
CA VAL A 148 16.79 -5.25 -19.05
C VAL A 148 17.58 -6.10 -20.05
N LEU A 149 17.74 -5.61 -21.28
CA LEU A 149 18.49 -6.32 -22.33
C LEU A 149 19.95 -5.86 -22.42
N ASP A 150 20.18 -4.57 -22.28
CA ASP A 150 21.53 -3.99 -22.44
C ASP A 150 21.64 -2.66 -21.69
N LYS A 151 22.89 -2.22 -21.48
CA LYS A 151 23.24 -0.94 -20.88
C LYS A 151 24.46 -0.35 -21.60
N GLN A 152 24.29 0.83 -22.17
CA GLN A 152 25.34 1.53 -22.85
C GLN A 152 25.19 3.05 -22.69
N ASP A 153 26.27 3.76 -22.45
CA ASP A 153 26.32 5.24 -22.39
C ASP A 153 25.26 5.88 -21.48
N GLY A 154 25.02 5.26 -20.30
CA GLY A 154 24.03 5.73 -19.32
C GLY A 154 22.58 5.44 -19.72
N LYS A 155 22.36 4.76 -20.86
CA LYS A 155 21.06 4.32 -21.34
C LYS A 155 20.83 2.85 -20.98
N VAL A 156 19.56 2.47 -20.88
CA VAL A 156 19.15 1.08 -20.59
C VAL A 156 18.15 0.65 -21.67
N LEU A 157 18.46 -0.44 -22.34
CA LEU A 157 17.54 -1.05 -23.30
C LEU A 157 16.58 -1.96 -22.57
N LEU A 158 15.30 -1.69 -22.70
CA LEU A 158 14.22 -2.47 -22.09
C LEU A 158 13.38 -3.16 -23.16
N LEU A 159 13.06 -4.44 -22.91
CA LEU A 159 12.09 -5.18 -23.69
C LEU A 159 10.86 -5.45 -22.81
N LYS A 160 9.67 -5.18 -23.33
CA LYS A 160 8.42 -5.54 -22.65
C LYS A 160 8.36 -7.05 -22.45
N ASP A 161 8.18 -7.50 -21.21
CA ASP A 161 8.28 -8.94 -20.87
C ASP A 161 7.06 -9.74 -21.37
N ASN A 162 5.90 -9.09 -21.46
CA ASN A 162 4.66 -9.68 -21.96
C ASN A 162 4.17 -8.95 -23.22
N SER A 163 3.44 -9.63 -24.10
CA SER A 163 2.79 -9.03 -25.24
C SER A 163 1.86 -7.88 -24.85
N LEU A 164 1.80 -6.83 -25.66
CA LEU A 164 0.84 -5.73 -25.54
C LEU A 164 -0.50 -6.03 -26.21
N GLY A 165 -0.62 -7.18 -26.85
CA GLY A 165 -1.77 -7.57 -27.67
C GLY A 165 -1.37 -7.78 -29.13
N SER A 166 -2.37 -7.82 -30.00
CA SER A 166 -2.20 -7.96 -31.45
C SER A 166 -2.83 -6.76 -32.14
N THR A 167 -2.07 -6.15 -33.05
CA THR A 167 -2.55 -5.05 -33.89
C THR A 167 -2.00 -5.20 -35.29
N PRO A 168 -2.71 -4.81 -36.36
CA PRO A 168 -2.17 -4.79 -37.71
C PRO A 168 -0.90 -3.93 -37.80
N PHE A 169 0.07 -4.38 -38.60
CA PHE A 169 1.24 -3.55 -38.88
C PHE A 169 0.85 -2.21 -39.52
N ASP A 170 -0.12 -2.26 -40.42
CA ASP A 170 -0.76 -1.07 -41.00
C ASP A 170 -2.26 -1.31 -41.20
N GLU A 171 -3.11 -0.35 -40.74
CA GLU A 171 -4.56 -0.44 -40.82
C GLU A 171 -5.11 -0.26 -42.24
N THR A 172 -4.33 0.38 -43.11
CA THR A 172 -4.75 0.62 -44.50
C THR A 172 -4.59 -0.58 -45.44
N GLY A 173 -3.91 -1.64 -44.96
CA GLY A 173 -3.58 -2.83 -45.75
C GLY A 173 -2.61 -2.55 -46.92
N LYS A 174 -1.99 -1.38 -46.98
CA LYS A 174 -1.02 -1.01 -48.00
C LYS A 174 0.39 -1.46 -47.63
N ASN A 175 1.25 -1.63 -48.64
CA ASN A 175 2.67 -1.80 -48.41
C ASN A 175 3.28 -0.51 -47.88
N VAL A 176 3.59 -0.51 -46.58
CA VAL A 176 4.18 0.64 -45.88
C VAL A 176 5.49 0.21 -45.20
N THR A 177 6.37 1.17 -44.94
CA THR A 177 7.57 0.96 -44.14
C THR A 177 7.24 1.09 -42.65
N TRP A 178 8.15 0.64 -41.77
CA TRP A 178 8.04 0.87 -40.35
C TRP A 178 7.79 2.36 -40.01
N LYS A 179 8.50 3.26 -40.72
CA LYS A 179 8.40 4.70 -40.50
C LYS A 179 6.97 5.25 -40.67
N SER A 180 6.21 4.68 -41.62
CA SER A 180 4.84 5.14 -41.97
C SER A 180 3.73 4.23 -41.45
N SER A 181 4.05 3.14 -40.75
CA SER A 181 3.05 2.16 -40.28
C SER A 181 2.14 2.70 -39.17
N SER A 182 0.90 2.23 -39.14
CA SER A 182 -0.07 2.55 -38.11
C SER A 182 0.38 2.09 -36.74
N VAL A 183 1.03 0.92 -36.63
CA VAL A 183 1.52 0.41 -35.33
C VAL A 183 2.61 1.32 -34.74
N ARG A 184 3.52 1.85 -35.58
CA ARG A 184 4.51 2.82 -35.08
C ARG A 184 3.86 4.12 -34.62
N LYS A 185 2.88 4.63 -35.36
CA LYS A 185 2.14 5.82 -34.98
C LYS A 185 1.43 5.62 -33.63
N TRP A 186 0.76 4.50 -33.44
CA TRP A 186 0.12 4.13 -32.19
C TRP A 186 1.11 4.03 -31.02
N LEU A 187 2.25 3.33 -31.22
CA LEU A 187 3.27 3.18 -30.16
C LEU A 187 3.84 4.52 -29.69
N ASN A 188 4.07 5.48 -30.61
CA ASN A 188 4.64 6.80 -30.29
C ASN A 188 3.56 7.88 -30.00
N GLY A 189 2.31 7.54 -30.10
CA GLY A 189 1.15 8.41 -29.82
C GLY A 189 0.35 7.89 -28.61
N ASP A 190 -0.76 7.24 -28.91
CA ASP A 190 -1.75 6.85 -27.91
C ASP A 190 -1.13 5.93 -26.82
N PHE A 191 -0.40 4.88 -27.22
CA PHE A 191 0.22 3.98 -26.26
C PHE A 191 1.19 4.70 -25.32
N LEU A 192 2.03 5.59 -25.85
CA LEU A 192 2.97 6.37 -25.05
C LEU A 192 2.24 7.33 -24.10
N ASN A 193 1.20 8.02 -24.59
CA ASN A 193 0.48 9.02 -23.81
C ASN A 193 -0.41 8.40 -22.72
N ASP A 194 -1.02 7.25 -23.00
CA ASP A 194 -1.96 6.60 -22.09
C ASP A 194 -1.26 5.83 -20.95
N ASN A 195 -0.02 5.38 -21.20
CA ASN A 195 0.64 4.46 -20.29
C ASN A 195 1.83 5.07 -19.53
N PHE A 196 2.35 6.23 -19.97
CA PHE A 196 3.54 6.81 -19.37
C PHE A 196 3.28 8.22 -18.86
N PHE A 197 3.71 8.53 -17.65
CA PHE A 197 3.73 9.90 -17.17
C PHE A 197 4.63 10.77 -18.04
N LYS A 198 4.36 12.07 -18.08
CA LYS A 198 5.18 13.01 -18.87
C LYS A 198 6.68 12.94 -18.50
N ALA A 199 6.97 12.76 -17.22
CA ALA A 199 8.34 12.60 -16.73
C ALA A 199 9.00 11.29 -17.18
N GLU A 200 8.21 10.22 -17.36
CA GLU A 200 8.69 8.95 -17.93
C GLU A 200 8.89 9.07 -19.44
N GLN A 201 7.95 9.71 -20.17
CA GLN A 201 8.08 9.99 -21.60
C GLN A 201 9.38 10.74 -21.92
N ASN A 202 9.73 11.73 -21.09
CA ASN A 202 10.97 12.49 -21.22
C ASN A 202 12.24 11.66 -20.92
N ALA A 203 12.11 10.45 -20.41
CA ALA A 203 13.20 9.53 -20.17
C ALA A 203 13.40 8.49 -21.30
N ILE A 204 12.38 8.31 -22.14
CA ILE A 204 12.40 7.42 -23.30
C ILE A 204 13.08 8.17 -24.47
N LEU A 205 13.94 7.46 -25.20
CA LEU A 205 14.77 7.99 -26.28
C LEU A 205 14.18 7.66 -27.63
#